data_9b219e8cfee8da264c9c9fb34d0d023d
#
_entry.id   9b219e8cfee8da264c9c9fb34d0d023d
#
_cell.length_a   1.000
_cell.length_b   1.000
_cell.length_c   1.000
_cell.angle_alpha   90.00
_cell.angle_beta   90.00
_cell.angle_gamma   90.00
#
_symmetry.space_group_name_H-M   'P 1'
#
loop_
_entity.id
_entity.type
_entity.pdbx_description
1 polymer ?
#
loop_
_entity_poly.entity_id
_entity_poly.type
_entity_poly.pdbx_seq_one_letter_code
_entity_poly.pdbx_strand_id
1 'polypeptide(L)'
;MNFSAEVVLPENININSFSKEVSTEIIKRFENSIIYKILEKDFPLIPIEDKKEIYSMAVKKATESSDDIISKIHFNRRLALIEQEVKKYFLENDHMVIEGFVNFRLKDYKDELRELCLSAAEELSSLREYDEFIDMLKFFVSVQSPKEELVNIVKKNSRMRILNRRRKDITDLYFDDLVKSEEPLTDEDIILSELISIAPEKIVIHDSSEKEKIYETISKIFENVVYTK
;
A
#
# COMPACT_ATOMS: atom_id res chain seq x y z
N MET A 1 9.49 25.72 -21.11
CA MET A 1 9.44 27.13 -20.64
C MET A 1 10.06 27.17 -19.27
N ASN A 2 11.22 27.83 -19.12
CA ASN A 2 11.84 28.05 -17.81
C ASN A 2 11.04 29.13 -17.09
N PHE A 3 10.13 28.73 -16.21
CA PHE A 3 9.54 29.69 -15.28
C PHE A 3 10.48 29.81 -14.08
N SER A 4 11.38 30.78 -14.10
CA SER A 4 11.85 31.42 -12.88
C SER A 4 10.66 32.20 -12.33
N ALA A 5 9.77 31.53 -11.62
CA ALA A 5 8.66 32.22 -11.01
C ALA A 5 9.22 33.04 -9.85
N GLU A 6 9.41 34.31 -10.10
CA GLU A 6 9.67 35.32 -9.08
C GLU A 6 8.33 35.68 -8.44
N VAL A 7 8.32 35.69 -7.12
CA VAL A 7 7.17 36.13 -6.33
C VAL A 7 7.56 37.38 -5.56
N VAL A 8 6.78 38.43 -5.72
CA VAL A 8 6.95 39.71 -5.03
C VAL A 8 5.82 39.82 -4.00
N LEU A 9 6.15 40.23 -2.78
CA LEU A 9 5.16 40.49 -1.73
C LEU A 9 4.35 41.75 -2.11
N PRO A 10 3.02 41.66 -2.34
CA PRO A 10 2.22 42.83 -2.66
C PRO A 10 2.04 43.74 -1.43
N GLU A 11 1.97 45.04 -1.64
CA GLU A 11 1.64 46.00 -0.58
C GLU A 11 0.25 45.72 0.00
N ASN A 12 0.12 45.82 1.32
CA ASN A 12 -1.14 45.65 2.08
C ASN A 12 -1.81 44.26 1.98
N ILE A 13 -1.10 43.20 1.67
CA ILE A 13 -1.65 41.82 1.65
C ILE A 13 -1.61 41.16 3.03
N ASN A 14 -2.58 40.29 3.28
CA ASN A 14 -2.53 39.39 4.44
C ASN A 14 -1.47 38.31 4.20
N ILE A 15 -0.38 38.36 4.95
CA ILE A 15 0.76 37.42 4.83
C ILE A 15 0.34 35.97 4.99
N ASN A 16 -0.69 35.66 5.80
CA ASN A 16 -1.15 34.29 5.99
C ASN A 16 -1.82 33.74 4.71
N SER A 17 -2.71 34.52 4.10
CA SER A 17 -3.37 34.16 2.85
C SER A 17 -2.37 34.02 1.72
N PHE A 18 -1.46 34.97 1.60
CA PHE A 18 -0.40 34.96 0.59
C PHE A 18 0.56 33.76 0.74
N SER A 19 1.02 33.48 1.96
CA SER A 19 1.88 32.31 2.22
C SER A 19 1.21 31.01 1.85
N LYS A 20 -0.07 30.86 2.15
CA LYS A 20 -0.85 29.67 1.77
C LYS A 20 -0.96 29.50 0.26
N GLU A 21 -1.20 30.58 -0.48
CA GLU A 21 -1.27 30.54 -1.93
C GLU A 21 0.08 30.17 -2.55
N VAL A 22 1.17 30.81 -2.13
CA VAL A 22 2.54 30.49 -2.58
C VAL A 22 2.89 29.03 -2.25
N SER A 23 2.56 28.54 -1.06
CA SER A 23 2.84 27.16 -0.64
C SER A 23 2.07 26.14 -1.47
N THR A 24 0.80 26.42 -1.76
CA THR A 24 -0.02 25.57 -2.62
C THR A 24 0.57 25.48 -4.05
N GLU A 25 1.04 26.60 -4.57
CA GLU A 25 1.66 26.65 -5.89
C GLU A 25 3.02 25.91 -5.91
N ILE A 26 3.80 25.97 -4.81
CA ILE A 26 5.05 25.20 -4.67
C ILE A 26 4.75 23.71 -4.70
N ILE A 27 3.78 23.22 -3.93
CA ILE A 27 3.38 21.79 -3.94
C ILE A 27 3.01 21.39 -5.37
N LYS A 28 2.08 22.11 -5.99
CA LYS A 28 1.56 21.80 -7.32
C LYS A 28 2.64 21.71 -8.39
N ARG A 29 3.66 22.56 -8.33
CA ARG A 29 4.70 22.64 -9.38
C ARG A 29 5.91 21.77 -9.11
N PHE A 30 6.30 21.59 -7.86
CA PHE A 30 7.60 21.03 -7.51
C PHE A 30 7.53 19.66 -6.83
N GLU A 31 6.44 19.31 -6.15
CA GLU A 31 6.36 18.08 -5.34
C GLU A 31 6.72 16.82 -6.15
N ASN A 32 6.11 16.62 -7.30
CA ASN A 32 6.40 15.47 -8.16
C ASN A 32 7.86 15.42 -8.62
N SER A 33 8.45 16.57 -8.96
CA SER A 33 9.85 16.66 -9.35
C SER A 33 10.81 16.38 -8.19
N ILE A 34 10.41 16.77 -6.98
CA ILE A 34 11.21 16.51 -5.76
C ILE A 34 11.14 15.02 -5.43
N ILE A 35 9.96 14.39 -5.45
CA ILE A 35 9.78 12.94 -5.26
C ILE A 35 10.66 12.15 -6.25
N TYR A 36 10.60 12.52 -7.53
CA TYR A 36 11.45 11.89 -8.55
C TYR A 36 12.96 11.99 -8.21
N LYS A 37 13.43 13.20 -7.85
CA LYS A 37 14.83 13.43 -7.49
C LYS A 37 15.25 12.66 -6.24
N ILE A 38 14.36 12.52 -5.25
CA ILE A 38 14.62 11.73 -4.04
C ILE A 38 14.83 10.26 -4.43
N LEU A 39 13.95 9.70 -5.25
CA LEU A 39 14.07 8.30 -5.68
C LEU A 39 15.35 8.03 -6.47
N GLU A 40 15.75 8.95 -7.34
CA GLU A 40 16.99 8.82 -8.11
C GLU A 40 18.24 8.87 -7.21
N LYS A 41 18.25 9.79 -6.24
CA LYS A 41 19.43 10.06 -5.43
C LYS A 41 19.57 9.16 -4.22
N ASP A 42 18.45 8.95 -3.49
CA ASP A 42 18.46 8.33 -2.17
C ASP A 42 18.18 6.81 -2.24
N PHE A 43 17.68 6.34 -3.40
CA PHE A 43 17.38 4.92 -3.65
C PHE A 43 18.14 4.34 -4.86
N PRO A 44 19.48 4.47 -4.93
CA PRO A 44 20.26 4.14 -6.13
C PRO A 44 20.26 2.64 -6.48
N LEU A 45 20.04 1.76 -5.49
CA LEU A 45 20.07 0.31 -5.66
C LEU A 45 18.73 -0.30 -6.11
N ILE A 46 17.66 0.48 -6.08
CA ILE A 46 16.33 0.01 -6.50
C ILE A 46 16.28 -0.04 -8.03
N PRO A 47 15.77 -1.15 -8.63
CA PRO A 47 15.57 -1.25 -10.07
C PRO A 47 14.68 -0.15 -10.63
N ILE A 48 14.86 0.21 -11.91
CA ILE A 48 14.13 1.32 -12.56
C ILE A 48 12.61 1.07 -12.58
N GLU A 49 12.19 -0.19 -12.81
CA GLU A 49 10.79 -0.58 -12.82
C GLU A 49 10.16 -0.32 -11.45
N ASP A 50 10.85 -0.73 -10.39
CA ASP A 50 10.40 -0.54 -9.00
C ASP A 50 10.33 0.93 -8.63
N LYS A 51 11.31 1.73 -9.05
CA LYS A 51 11.28 3.19 -8.86
C LYS A 51 10.05 3.83 -9.49
N LYS A 52 9.60 3.33 -10.65
CA LYS A 52 8.37 3.84 -11.30
C LYS A 52 7.13 3.52 -10.48
N GLU A 53 7.04 2.30 -9.93
CA GLU A 53 5.93 1.90 -9.06
C GLU A 53 5.95 2.69 -7.76
N ILE A 54 7.09 2.78 -7.09
CA ILE A 54 7.28 3.58 -5.87
C ILE A 54 6.90 5.05 -6.13
N TYR A 55 7.34 5.63 -7.25
CA TYR A 55 6.97 6.99 -7.65
C TYR A 55 5.44 7.15 -7.76
N SER A 56 4.78 6.23 -8.47
CA SER A 56 3.32 6.25 -8.62
C SER A 56 2.60 6.16 -7.27
N MET A 57 3.04 5.27 -6.39
CA MET A 57 2.50 5.11 -5.04
C MET A 57 2.75 6.34 -4.18
N ALA A 58 3.97 6.89 -4.21
CA ALA A 58 4.34 8.08 -3.46
C ALA A 58 3.52 9.31 -3.91
N VAL A 59 3.38 9.54 -5.22
CA VAL A 59 2.54 10.62 -5.76
C VAL A 59 1.08 10.44 -5.36
N LYS A 60 0.54 9.22 -5.41
CA LYS A 60 -0.83 8.92 -4.97
C LYS A 60 -1.02 9.23 -3.48
N LYS A 61 -0.07 8.82 -2.64
CA LYS A 61 -0.09 9.13 -1.19
C LYS A 61 0.06 10.63 -0.90
N ALA A 62 0.82 11.35 -1.75
CA ALA A 62 1.02 12.79 -1.61
C ALA A 62 -0.24 13.61 -1.96
N THR A 63 -1.12 13.09 -2.81
CA THR A 63 -2.26 13.84 -3.33
C THR A 63 -3.38 13.96 -2.30
N GLU A 64 -3.95 15.16 -2.14
CA GLU A 64 -5.05 15.48 -1.21
C GLU A 64 -6.36 14.74 -1.55
N SER A 65 -6.51 14.27 -2.79
CA SER A 65 -7.77 13.71 -3.33
C SER A 65 -8.12 12.30 -2.82
N SER A 66 -7.32 11.70 -1.97
CA SER A 66 -7.69 10.43 -1.34
C SER A 66 -8.76 10.67 -0.27
N ASP A 67 -9.79 9.84 -0.24
CA ASP A 67 -10.79 9.84 0.84
C ASP A 67 -10.19 9.43 2.20
N ASP A 68 -8.91 9.13 2.21
CA ASP A 68 -8.16 8.73 3.38
C ASP A 68 -7.80 9.93 4.26
N ILE A 69 -8.24 9.88 5.51
CA ILE A 69 -7.99 10.90 6.54
C ILE A 69 -6.49 11.08 6.78
N ILE A 70 -5.72 9.99 6.75
CA ILE A 70 -4.28 10.00 7.01
C ILE A 70 -3.54 10.79 5.93
N SER A 71 -3.88 10.57 4.67
CA SER A 71 -3.31 11.31 3.53
C SER A 71 -3.60 12.81 3.63
N LYS A 72 -4.81 13.20 4.07
CA LYS A 72 -5.15 14.60 4.31
C LYS A 72 -4.32 15.23 5.45
N ILE A 73 -4.08 14.49 6.53
CA ILE A 73 -3.24 14.95 7.64
C ILE A 73 -1.81 15.19 7.15
N HIS A 74 -1.24 14.26 6.40
CA HIS A 74 0.10 14.40 5.85
C HIS A 74 0.22 15.55 4.84
N PHE A 75 -0.77 15.72 3.97
CA PHE A 75 -0.82 16.87 3.05
C PHE A 75 -0.84 18.19 3.80
N ASN A 76 -1.74 18.36 4.79
CA ASN A 76 -1.84 19.58 5.58
C ASN A 76 -0.55 19.87 6.37
N ARG A 77 0.11 18.83 6.86
CA ARG A 77 1.41 18.97 7.55
C ARG A 77 2.47 19.50 6.60
N ARG A 78 2.60 18.95 5.39
CA ARG A 78 3.54 19.42 4.37
C ARG A 78 3.24 20.87 3.95
N LEU A 79 1.95 21.20 3.76
CA LEU A 79 1.53 22.56 3.45
C LEU A 79 1.96 23.53 4.56
N ALA A 80 1.73 23.18 5.82
CA ALA A 80 2.09 24.01 6.97
C ALA A 80 3.60 24.24 7.08
N LEU A 81 4.44 23.24 6.79
CA LEU A 81 5.90 23.38 6.76
C LEU A 81 6.35 24.43 5.74
N ILE A 82 5.78 24.37 4.54
CA ILE A 82 6.11 25.38 3.50
C ILE A 82 5.58 26.75 3.90
N GLU A 83 4.35 26.86 4.39
CA GLU A 83 3.76 28.12 4.84
C GLU A 83 4.62 28.81 5.92
N GLN A 84 5.11 28.06 6.87
CA GLN A 84 5.97 28.58 7.94
C GLN A 84 7.26 29.18 7.36
N GLU A 85 7.92 28.48 6.45
CA GLU A 85 9.17 28.95 5.84
C GLU A 85 8.92 30.12 4.87
N VAL A 86 7.81 30.13 4.13
CA VAL A 86 7.41 31.26 3.27
C VAL A 86 7.16 32.52 4.12
N LYS A 87 6.42 32.39 5.24
CA LYS A 87 6.18 33.52 6.15
C LYS A 87 7.48 34.07 6.71
N LYS A 88 8.36 33.19 7.21
CA LYS A 88 9.65 33.58 7.74
C LYS A 88 10.51 34.30 6.70
N TYR A 89 10.50 33.82 5.46
CA TYR A 89 11.26 34.44 4.39
C TYR A 89 10.80 35.87 4.07
N PHE A 90 9.49 36.09 3.98
CA PHE A 90 8.91 37.40 3.66
C PHE A 90 8.87 38.39 4.85
N LEU A 91 9.29 37.99 6.04
CA LEU A 91 9.61 38.94 7.12
C LEU A 91 10.87 39.76 6.86
N GLU A 92 11.79 39.23 6.03
CA GLU A 92 13.10 39.81 5.79
C GLU A 92 13.32 40.19 4.33
N ASN A 93 12.45 39.75 3.41
CA ASN A 93 12.61 39.91 1.97
C ASN A 93 11.28 40.26 1.30
N ASP A 94 11.31 41.12 0.31
CA ASP A 94 10.10 41.50 -0.48
C ASP A 94 9.98 40.70 -1.77
N HIS A 95 11.01 39.92 -2.12
CA HIS A 95 11.13 39.22 -3.38
C HIS A 95 11.68 37.82 -3.19
N MET A 96 11.10 36.82 -3.86
CA MET A 96 11.49 35.41 -3.77
C MET A 96 11.63 34.79 -5.16
N VAL A 97 12.76 34.10 -5.39
CA VAL A 97 12.93 33.17 -6.51
C VAL A 97 12.52 31.79 -6.03
N ILE A 98 11.36 31.29 -6.47
CA ILE A 98 10.74 30.06 -5.94
C ILE A 98 11.69 28.87 -6.05
N GLU A 99 12.35 28.67 -7.19
CA GLU A 99 13.25 27.54 -7.40
C GLU A 99 14.41 27.54 -6.40
N GLY A 100 15.01 28.70 -6.16
CA GLY A 100 16.04 28.88 -5.14
C GLY A 100 15.53 28.60 -3.73
N PHE A 101 14.34 29.14 -3.41
CA PHE A 101 13.68 28.91 -2.14
C PHE A 101 13.41 27.41 -1.89
N VAL A 102 12.79 26.72 -2.86
CA VAL A 102 12.53 25.28 -2.80
C VAL A 102 13.83 24.49 -2.60
N ASN A 103 14.89 24.86 -3.32
CA ASN A 103 16.15 24.10 -3.25
C ASN A 103 16.87 24.27 -1.90
N PHE A 104 16.84 25.45 -1.29
CA PHE A 104 17.70 25.78 -0.15
C PHE A 104 16.98 25.96 1.18
N ARG A 105 15.66 26.22 1.20
CA ARG A 105 14.94 26.55 2.43
C ARG A 105 13.98 25.44 2.90
N LEU A 106 13.48 24.58 2.00
CA LEU A 106 12.47 23.58 2.30
C LEU A 106 13.08 22.22 2.69
N LYS A 107 13.97 22.19 3.67
CA LYS A 107 14.61 20.95 4.13
C LYS A 107 13.57 20.01 4.76
N ASP A 108 12.84 20.48 5.76
CA ASP A 108 11.90 19.65 6.53
C ASP A 108 10.77 19.11 5.64
N TYR A 109 10.30 19.93 4.69
CA TYR A 109 9.36 19.47 3.68
C TYR A 109 9.90 18.35 2.79
N LYS A 110 11.17 18.43 2.38
CA LYS A 110 11.83 17.36 1.60
C LYS A 110 12.05 16.10 2.42
N ASP A 111 12.31 16.25 3.71
CA ASP A 111 12.43 15.12 4.63
C ASP A 111 11.09 14.39 4.77
N GLU A 112 9.97 15.11 4.86
CA GLU A 112 8.61 14.49 4.82
C GLU A 112 8.35 13.75 3.50
N LEU A 113 8.78 14.30 2.35
CA LEU A 113 8.66 13.59 1.07
C LEU A 113 9.56 12.36 0.97
N ARG A 114 10.72 12.38 1.63
CA ARG A 114 11.61 11.22 1.72
C ARG A 114 10.99 10.09 2.53
N GLU A 115 10.39 10.39 3.68
CA GLU A 115 9.64 9.42 4.49
C GLU A 115 8.47 8.82 3.70
N LEU A 116 7.78 9.63 2.91
CA LEU A 116 6.69 9.18 2.04
C LEU A 116 7.20 8.22 0.94
N CYS A 117 8.35 8.50 0.33
CA CYS A 117 9.01 7.60 -0.63
C CYS A 117 9.44 6.29 0.04
N LEU A 118 9.98 6.34 1.25
CA LEU A 118 10.37 5.17 2.02
C LEU A 118 9.15 4.29 2.32
N SER A 119 8.07 4.88 2.84
CA SER A 119 6.81 4.16 3.10
C SER A 119 6.21 3.53 1.84
N ALA A 120 6.34 4.17 0.67
CA ALA A 120 5.90 3.59 -0.60
C ALA A 120 6.79 2.42 -1.03
N ALA A 121 8.10 2.50 -0.79
CA ALA A 121 9.04 1.42 -1.09
C ALA A 121 8.81 0.20 -0.20
N GLU A 122 8.57 0.40 1.10
CA GLU A 122 8.23 -0.66 2.04
C GLU A 122 6.92 -1.36 1.68
N GLU A 123 5.89 -0.58 1.29
CA GLU A 123 4.62 -1.14 0.83
C GLU A 123 4.80 -2.00 -0.43
N LEU A 124 5.58 -1.53 -1.41
CA LEU A 124 5.87 -2.30 -2.63
C LEU A 124 6.62 -3.60 -2.31
N SER A 125 7.62 -3.55 -1.40
CA SER A 125 8.34 -4.74 -0.94
C SER A 125 7.40 -5.76 -0.32
N SER A 126 6.53 -5.32 0.58
CA SER A 126 5.56 -6.21 1.25
C SER A 126 4.56 -6.84 0.26
N LEU A 127 4.11 -6.08 -0.76
CA LEU A 127 3.24 -6.62 -1.81
C LEU A 127 3.94 -7.70 -2.62
N ARG A 128 5.21 -7.51 -2.97
CA ARG A 128 6.01 -8.51 -3.71
C ARG A 128 6.29 -9.75 -2.91
N GLU A 129 6.69 -9.60 -1.65
CA GLU A 129 6.90 -10.72 -0.73
C GLU A 129 5.62 -11.56 -0.60
N TYR A 130 4.46 -10.90 -0.53
CA TYR A 130 3.18 -11.59 -0.52
C TYR A 130 2.91 -12.35 -1.83
N ASP A 131 3.14 -11.73 -2.99
CA ASP A 131 2.92 -12.37 -4.29
C ASP A 131 3.88 -13.55 -4.51
N GLU A 132 5.16 -13.43 -4.14
CA GLU A 132 6.14 -14.52 -4.15
C GLU A 132 5.71 -15.68 -3.23
N PHE A 133 5.20 -15.36 -2.04
CA PHE A 133 4.67 -16.37 -1.13
C PHE A 133 3.47 -17.11 -1.73
N ILE A 134 2.54 -16.41 -2.36
CA ILE A 134 1.39 -17.03 -3.06
C ILE A 134 1.87 -17.94 -4.20
N ASP A 135 2.84 -17.49 -4.99
CA ASP A 135 3.37 -18.30 -6.09
C ASP A 135 4.11 -19.56 -5.58
N MET A 136 4.81 -19.46 -4.46
CA MET A 136 5.39 -20.62 -3.78
C MET A 136 4.30 -21.61 -3.32
N LEU A 137 3.20 -21.13 -2.74
CA LEU A 137 2.09 -21.98 -2.32
C LEU A 137 1.39 -22.65 -3.52
N LYS A 138 1.18 -21.93 -4.63
CA LYS A 138 0.66 -22.50 -5.88
C LYS A 138 1.55 -23.64 -6.38
N PHE A 139 2.85 -23.39 -6.43
CA PHE A 139 3.80 -24.43 -6.86
C PHE A 139 3.71 -25.64 -5.94
N PHE A 140 3.69 -25.43 -4.62
CA PHE A 140 3.61 -26.51 -3.64
C PHE A 140 2.33 -27.34 -3.82
N VAL A 141 1.18 -26.72 -4.04
CA VAL A 141 -0.08 -27.42 -4.32
C VAL A 141 -0.01 -28.18 -5.65
N SER A 142 0.56 -27.57 -6.69
CA SER A 142 0.61 -28.15 -8.04
C SER A 142 1.41 -29.44 -8.16
N VAL A 143 2.40 -29.64 -7.30
CA VAL A 143 3.25 -30.84 -7.30
C VAL A 143 2.71 -31.99 -6.44
N GLN A 144 1.64 -31.73 -5.68
CA GLN A 144 0.99 -32.75 -4.84
C GLN A 144 -0.06 -33.54 -5.61
N SER A 145 -0.23 -34.81 -5.23
CA SER A 145 -1.41 -35.57 -5.67
C SER A 145 -2.62 -35.16 -4.84
N PRO A 146 -3.76 -34.84 -5.49
CA PRO A 146 -4.99 -34.49 -4.78
C PRO A 146 -5.43 -35.60 -3.79
N LYS A 147 -5.71 -35.23 -2.54
CA LYS A 147 -6.24 -36.17 -1.54
C LYS A 147 -7.78 -36.23 -1.55
N GLU A 148 -8.42 -35.19 -2.04
CA GLU A 148 -9.86 -35.08 -2.23
C GLU A 148 -10.17 -34.51 -3.62
N GLU A 149 -11.13 -35.11 -4.33
CA GLU A 149 -11.58 -34.61 -5.65
C GLU A 149 -12.34 -33.27 -5.50
N LEU A 150 -13.15 -33.17 -4.44
CA LEU A 150 -14.00 -32.01 -4.18
C LEU A 150 -14.06 -31.70 -2.69
N VAL A 151 -13.78 -30.45 -2.36
CA VAL A 151 -14.03 -29.91 -1.01
C VAL A 151 -15.04 -28.77 -1.05
N ASN A 152 -15.84 -28.67 0.01
CA ASN A 152 -16.81 -27.59 0.21
C ASN A 152 -16.40 -26.80 1.45
N ILE A 153 -16.21 -25.49 1.30
CA ILE A 153 -15.99 -24.57 2.41
C ILE A 153 -17.34 -24.00 2.81
N VAL A 154 -17.69 -24.16 4.07
CA VAL A 154 -18.95 -23.67 4.64
C VAL A 154 -18.67 -22.90 5.92
N LYS A 155 -19.44 -21.85 6.19
CA LYS A 155 -19.41 -21.11 7.46
C LYS A 155 -20.52 -21.65 8.37
N LYS A 156 -20.15 -22.21 9.51
CA LYS A 156 -21.09 -22.74 10.50
C LYS A 156 -20.75 -22.20 11.88
N ASN A 157 -21.71 -21.53 12.53
CA ASN A 157 -21.51 -20.90 13.85
C ASN A 157 -20.29 -19.97 13.90
N SER A 158 -20.14 -19.10 12.87
CA SER A 158 -19.02 -18.18 12.69
C SER A 158 -17.64 -18.83 12.52
N ARG A 159 -17.56 -20.16 12.35
CA ARG A 159 -16.33 -20.89 12.03
C ARG A 159 -16.38 -21.49 10.64
N MET A 160 -15.27 -21.42 9.94
CA MET A 160 -15.14 -22.11 8.66
C MET A 160 -14.90 -23.60 8.86
N ARG A 161 -15.49 -24.41 7.96
CA ARG A 161 -15.36 -25.86 7.94
C ARG A 161 -15.10 -26.34 6.52
N ILE A 162 -14.31 -27.39 6.41
CA ILE A 162 -14.05 -28.10 5.16
C ILE A 162 -14.85 -29.39 5.16
N LEU A 163 -15.73 -29.54 4.19
CA LEU A 163 -16.50 -30.78 4.00
C LEU A 163 -16.07 -31.44 2.70
N ASN A 164 -15.88 -32.77 2.72
CA ASN A 164 -15.59 -33.50 1.49
C ASN A 164 -16.84 -33.65 0.57
N ARG A 165 -16.68 -34.33 -0.57
CA ARG A 165 -17.79 -34.58 -1.54
C ARG A 165 -19.00 -35.20 -0.90
N ARG A 166 -18.83 -36.04 0.17
CA ARG A 166 -19.93 -36.70 0.90
C ARG A 166 -20.51 -35.85 2.04
N ARG A 167 -20.15 -34.57 2.09
CA ARG A 167 -20.56 -33.63 3.15
C ARG A 167 -20.07 -34.01 4.57
N LYS A 168 -19.09 -34.89 4.66
CA LYS A 168 -18.42 -35.19 5.94
C LYS A 168 -17.44 -34.07 6.26
N ASP A 169 -17.45 -33.60 7.51
CA ASP A 169 -16.47 -32.65 8.02
C ASP A 169 -15.09 -33.31 8.08
N ILE A 170 -14.14 -32.73 7.41
CA ILE A 170 -12.74 -33.16 7.33
C ILE A 170 -11.78 -32.07 7.83
N THR A 171 -12.33 -31.01 8.42
CA THR A 171 -11.53 -29.97 9.07
C THR A 171 -10.66 -30.62 10.16
N ASP A 172 -9.41 -30.24 10.24
CA ASP A 172 -8.38 -30.79 11.15
C ASP A 172 -7.95 -32.25 10.85
N LEU A 173 -8.43 -32.86 9.76
CA LEU A 173 -8.09 -34.26 9.44
C LEU A 173 -6.68 -34.39 8.81
N TYR A 174 -6.27 -33.38 8.05
CA TYR A 174 -4.98 -33.34 7.34
C TYR A 174 -4.01 -32.32 7.93
N PHE A 175 -4.39 -31.71 9.04
CA PHE A 175 -3.55 -30.77 9.76
C PHE A 175 -2.41 -31.55 10.43
N ASP A 176 -1.18 -31.29 9.98
CA ASP A 176 -0.02 -31.93 10.56
C ASP A 176 0.36 -31.21 11.85
N ASP A 177 0.37 -31.89 12.98
CA ASP A 177 0.74 -31.36 14.32
C ASP A 177 2.16 -30.74 14.37
N LEU A 178 2.92 -30.84 13.28
CA LEU A 178 4.25 -30.25 13.13
C LEU A 178 4.22 -28.72 12.99
N VAL A 179 3.07 -28.11 12.66
CA VAL A 179 2.92 -26.63 12.61
C VAL A 179 2.53 -26.10 13.99
N LYS A 180 3.36 -26.36 15.00
CA LYS A 180 3.27 -25.66 16.29
C LYS A 180 3.92 -24.30 16.12
N SER A 181 3.16 -23.32 15.66
CA SER A 181 3.56 -21.92 15.78
C SER A 181 3.52 -21.51 17.26
N GLU A 182 4.44 -20.67 17.68
CA GLU A 182 4.43 -20.09 19.04
C GLU A 182 3.20 -19.19 19.27
N GLU A 183 2.55 -18.74 18.18
CA GLU A 183 1.32 -17.96 18.20
C GLU A 183 0.10 -18.83 17.87
N PRO A 184 -1.07 -18.56 18.49
CA PRO A 184 -2.30 -19.28 18.17
C PRO A 184 -2.72 -18.98 16.72
N LEU A 185 -2.86 -20.04 15.91
CA LEU A 185 -3.34 -19.94 14.54
C LEU A 185 -4.79 -19.44 14.51
N THR A 186 -5.10 -18.59 13.54
CA THR A 186 -6.49 -18.17 13.28
C THR A 186 -7.27 -19.28 12.58
N ASP A 187 -8.61 -19.23 12.64
CA ASP A 187 -9.45 -20.17 11.89
C ASP A 187 -9.13 -20.11 10.36
N GLU A 188 -8.75 -18.95 9.84
CA GLU A 188 -8.34 -18.76 8.44
C GLU A 188 -7.03 -19.47 8.11
N ASP A 189 -6.04 -19.40 9.01
CA ASP A 189 -4.75 -20.06 8.85
C ASP A 189 -4.91 -21.59 8.84
N ILE A 190 -5.79 -22.12 9.71
CA ILE A 190 -6.11 -23.55 9.78
C ILE A 190 -6.74 -23.99 8.45
N ILE A 191 -7.75 -23.29 7.96
CA ILE A 191 -8.45 -23.65 6.72
C ILE A 191 -7.48 -23.60 5.52
N LEU A 192 -6.64 -22.58 5.44
CA LEU A 192 -5.67 -22.46 4.35
C LEU A 192 -4.63 -23.59 4.40
N SER A 193 -4.09 -23.89 5.57
CA SER A 193 -3.12 -24.98 5.77
C SER A 193 -3.71 -26.35 5.42
N GLU A 194 -4.94 -26.60 5.81
CA GLU A 194 -5.68 -27.81 5.47
C GLU A 194 -5.90 -27.95 3.96
N LEU A 195 -6.35 -26.87 3.28
CA LEU A 195 -6.54 -26.88 1.84
C LEU A 195 -5.23 -27.14 1.09
N ILE A 196 -4.13 -26.55 1.53
CA ILE A 196 -2.81 -26.80 0.95
C ILE A 196 -2.40 -28.27 1.17
N SER A 197 -2.67 -28.82 2.34
CA SER A 197 -2.36 -30.22 2.66
C SER A 197 -3.21 -31.22 1.89
N ILE A 198 -4.48 -30.88 1.62
CA ILE A 198 -5.43 -31.69 0.84
C ILE A 198 -5.11 -31.61 -0.65
N ALA A 199 -4.68 -30.45 -1.13
CA ALA A 199 -4.49 -30.11 -2.55
C ALA A 199 -5.68 -30.54 -3.43
N PRO A 200 -6.93 -30.11 -3.15
CA PRO A 200 -8.12 -30.63 -3.80
C PRO A 200 -8.18 -30.26 -5.29
N GLU A 201 -8.80 -31.13 -6.12
CA GLU A 201 -8.99 -30.81 -7.54
C GLU A 201 -10.01 -29.68 -7.74
N LYS A 202 -10.98 -29.54 -6.82
CA LYS A 202 -12.02 -28.51 -6.89
C LYS A 202 -12.43 -28.04 -5.51
N ILE A 203 -12.60 -26.73 -5.38
CA ILE A 203 -13.09 -26.08 -4.16
C ILE A 203 -14.44 -25.41 -4.46
N VAL A 204 -15.43 -25.60 -3.60
CA VAL A 204 -16.71 -24.90 -3.65
C VAL A 204 -16.86 -24.10 -2.35
N ILE A 205 -16.95 -22.79 -2.46
CA ILE A 205 -17.17 -21.88 -1.34
C ILE A 205 -18.68 -21.56 -1.28
N HIS A 206 -19.32 -21.91 -0.17
CA HIS A 206 -20.73 -21.67 0.06
C HIS A 206 -20.95 -20.40 0.87
N ASP A 207 -22.02 -19.68 0.56
CA ASP A 207 -22.43 -18.46 1.26
C ASP A 207 -21.35 -17.36 1.24
N SER A 208 -20.90 -17.03 0.04
CA SER A 208 -19.86 -16.01 -0.22
C SER A 208 -20.38 -14.56 -0.12
N SER A 209 -21.48 -14.32 0.63
CA SER A 209 -22.06 -12.97 0.81
C SER A 209 -21.10 -11.98 1.48
N GLU A 210 -20.18 -12.46 2.27
CA GLU A 210 -19.09 -11.68 2.84
C GLU A 210 -17.82 -11.87 1.99
N LYS A 211 -17.24 -10.77 1.48
CA LYS A 211 -15.93 -10.75 0.81
C LYS A 211 -14.84 -10.91 1.87
N GLU A 212 -14.65 -12.12 2.38
CA GLU A 212 -13.58 -12.42 3.30
C GLU A 212 -12.25 -12.49 2.54
N LYS A 213 -11.18 -11.88 3.08
CA LYS A 213 -9.84 -11.87 2.46
C LYS A 213 -9.31 -13.28 2.16
N ILE A 214 -9.64 -14.24 3.01
CA ILE A 214 -9.25 -15.64 2.82
C ILE A 214 -9.75 -16.22 1.50
N TYR A 215 -10.96 -15.87 1.05
CA TYR A 215 -11.49 -16.38 -0.23
C TYR A 215 -10.71 -15.85 -1.43
N GLU A 216 -10.23 -14.60 -1.35
CA GLU A 216 -9.35 -14.05 -2.36
C GLU A 216 -8.00 -14.80 -2.38
N THR A 217 -7.44 -15.09 -1.20
CA THR A 217 -6.18 -15.86 -1.06
C THR A 217 -6.35 -17.29 -1.60
N ILE A 218 -7.44 -17.98 -1.26
CA ILE A 218 -7.74 -19.32 -1.80
C ILE A 218 -7.84 -19.26 -3.34
N SER A 219 -8.52 -18.27 -3.91
CA SER A 219 -8.67 -18.12 -5.37
C SER A 219 -7.35 -17.76 -6.06
N LYS A 220 -6.42 -17.17 -5.35
CA LYS A 220 -5.06 -16.93 -5.88
C LYS A 220 -4.22 -18.20 -5.91
N ILE A 221 -4.39 -19.10 -4.95
CA ILE A 221 -3.59 -20.33 -4.81
C ILE A 221 -4.15 -21.47 -5.66
N PHE A 222 -5.47 -21.64 -5.69
CA PHE A 222 -6.15 -22.76 -6.33
C PHE A 222 -6.86 -22.32 -7.62
N GLU A 223 -6.71 -23.08 -8.70
CA GLU A 223 -7.27 -22.73 -10.02
C GLU A 223 -8.79 -22.98 -10.13
N ASN A 224 -9.30 -24.04 -9.48
CA ASN A 224 -10.67 -24.52 -9.63
C ASN A 224 -11.55 -24.15 -8.43
N VAL A 225 -11.73 -22.84 -8.19
CA VAL A 225 -12.59 -22.33 -7.10
C VAL A 225 -13.92 -21.85 -7.65
N VAL A 226 -15.03 -22.32 -7.08
CA VAL A 226 -16.41 -21.96 -7.47
C VAL A 226 -17.14 -21.39 -6.25
N TYR A 227 -17.79 -20.27 -6.46
CA TYR A 227 -18.63 -19.62 -5.45
C TYR A 227 -20.10 -19.97 -5.65
N THR A 228 -20.78 -20.36 -4.59
CA THR A 228 -22.23 -20.61 -4.59
C THR A 228 -22.92 -19.70 -3.58
N LYS A 229 -24.13 -19.27 -3.95
CA LYS A 229 -25.01 -18.49 -3.07
C LYS A 229 -25.70 -19.41 -2.07
#